data_b4a1cd31c7b2640c1b4cd3a9134ce21d
#
_entry.id   b4a1cd31c7b2640c1b4cd3a9134ce21d
#
_cell.length_a   1.000
_cell.length_b   1.000
_cell.length_c   1.000
_cell.angle_alpha   90.00
_cell.angle_beta   90.00
_cell.angle_gamma   90.00
#
_symmetry.space_group_name_H-M   'P 1'
#
loop_
_entity.id
_entity.type
_entity.pdbx_description
1 polymer ?
#
loop_
_entity_poly.entity_id
_entity_poly.type
_entity_poly.pdbx_seq_one_letter_code
_entity_poly.pdbx_strand_id
1 'polypeptide(L)'
;MNEKLNLTGPADLLATVPHLLGIKPVESFVIVTARAGALGATLRVDAPEHAEPADYAQTLTSHAANDEEATASYLIAYTDEDPDGYPYAAHVAALVNELAAARMPVRNVWLVTSTHWAEFGTDEHHPLEEITDSQANAALTYMGSATDVDVYNPALLGTWALRVEAPDGTEAETEAACAAWAVLLDGTGIPDGQSARDLAAAFQNKFIRDFMFRETITTHNGSFADVMLGKFTGRPDWDRIDRAEAMAFELMKAVPAGQRAPMLTLMGWLEWLKGNATGATRYLKHAANDVPGFRLAVLMQELIDRGTIAEVARNVETSYKRRMI
;
A
#
# COMPACT_ATOMS: atom_id res chain seq x y z
N MET A 1 18.28 6.82 -16.75
CA MET A 1 19.05 7.63 -15.75
C MET A 1 18.19 7.71 -14.51
N ASN A 2 18.53 7.03 -13.40
CA ASN A 2 17.83 7.21 -12.13
C ASN A 2 18.28 8.57 -11.56
N GLU A 3 17.53 9.62 -11.81
CA GLU A 3 17.74 10.86 -11.06
C GLU A 3 17.36 10.58 -9.61
N LYS A 4 18.36 10.62 -8.73
CA LYS A 4 18.11 10.59 -7.29
C LYS A 4 17.42 11.90 -6.92
N LEU A 5 16.20 11.80 -6.39
CA LEU A 5 15.53 12.95 -5.78
C LEU A 5 16.39 13.45 -4.61
N ASN A 6 16.81 14.69 -4.67
CA ASN A 6 17.62 15.31 -3.63
C ASN A 6 16.71 16.14 -2.73
N LEU A 7 16.50 15.71 -1.50
CA LEU A 7 15.70 16.45 -0.53
C LEU A 7 16.58 17.52 0.13
N THR A 8 16.22 18.78 -0.03
CA THR A 8 17.02 19.92 0.43
C THR A 8 16.53 20.50 1.76
N GLY A 9 15.31 20.16 2.18
CA GLY A 9 14.74 20.71 3.41
C GLY A 9 13.51 19.96 3.89
N PRO A 10 12.89 20.44 5.00
CA PRO A 10 11.68 19.84 5.57
C PRO A 10 10.52 19.76 4.58
N ALA A 11 10.26 20.86 3.84
CA ALA A 11 9.17 20.90 2.86
C ALA A 11 9.29 19.82 1.78
N ASP A 12 10.51 19.52 1.30
CA ASP A 12 10.74 18.44 0.33
C ASP A 12 10.42 17.06 0.94
N LEU A 13 10.80 16.82 2.21
CA LEU A 13 10.50 15.56 2.88
C LEU A 13 9.00 15.43 3.10
N LEU A 14 8.34 16.46 3.63
CA LEU A 14 6.90 16.48 3.85
C LEU A 14 6.12 16.29 2.55
N ALA A 15 6.59 16.87 1.44
CA ALA A 15 6.02 16.66 0.11
C ALA A 15 6.18 15.23 -0.38
N THR A 16 7.29 14.56 -0.04
CA THR A 16 7.57 13.19 -0.50
C THR A 16 6.67 12.17 0.16
N VAL A 17 6.27 12.37 1.42
CA VAL A 17 5.47 11.42 2.20
C VAL A 17 4.15 11.02 1.53
N PRO A 18 3.29 11.95 1.07
CA PRO A 18 2.07 11.58 0.35
C PRO A 18 2.33 10.77 -0.91
N HIS A 19 3.41 11.05 -1.62
CA HIS A 19 3.80 10.29 -2.82
C HIS A 19 4.28 8.87 -2.49
N LEU A 20 5.00 8.68 -1.38
CA LEU A 20 5.41 7.35 -0.91
C LEU A 20 4.20 6.52 -0.47
N LEU A 21 3.24 7.14 0.19
CA LEU A 21 2.01 6.48 0.65
C LEU A 21 0.96 6.31 -0.46
N GLY A 22 1.01 7.14 -1.52
CA GLY A 22 -0.04 7.22 -2.55
C GLY A 22 -1.34 7.87 -2.08
N ILE A 23 -1.32 8.47 -0.89
CA ILE A 23 -2.45 9.19 -0.28
C ILE A 23 -1.94 10.39 0.50
N LYS A 24 -2.81 11.39 0.72
CA LYS A 24 -2.57 12.44 1.72
C LYS A 24 -2.93 11.87 3.10
N PRO A 25 -1.98 11.83 4.06
CA PRO A 25 -2.28 11.42 5.42
C PRO A 25 -3.24 12.41 6.08
N VAL A 26 -4.18 11.89 6.88
CA VAL A 26 -5.12 12.64 7.70
C VAL A 26 -5.26 11.90 9.02
N GLU A 27 -5.30 12.61 10.14
CA GLU A 27 -5.40 12.04 11.50
C GLU A 27 -4.53 10.78 11.63
N SER A 28 -3.21 10.98 11.48
CA SER A 28 -2.27 9.87 11.46
C SER A 28 -0.86 10.28 11.83
N PHE A 29 -0.11 9.32 12.39
CA PHE A 29 1.34 9.41 12.51
C PHE A 29 2.04 8.75 11.33
N VAL A 30 3.09 9.39 10.85
CA VAL A 30 3.97 8.82 9.83
C VAL A 30 5.39 8.76 10.36
N ILE A 31 5.98 7.57 10.35
CA ILE A 31 7.38 7.34 10.62
C ILE A 31 8.08 7.06 9.30
N VAL A 32 9.09 7.85 8.97
CA VAL A 32 9.96 7.61 7.81
C VAL A 32 11.31 7.20 8.35
N THR A 33 11.71 5.96 8.11
CA THR A 33 13.06 5.52 8.49
C THR A 33 14.10 6.12 7.54
N ALA A 34 15.32 6.23 8.00
CA ALA A 34 16.41 6.78 7.22
C ALA A 34 17.72 6.02 7.47
N ARG A 35 18.52 5.94 6.43
CA ARG A 35 19.87 5.40 6.42
C ARG A 35 20.81 6.39 5.73
N ALA A 36 22.11 6.13 5.73
CA ALA A 36 23.08 7.08 5.17
C ALA A 36 22.72 7.51 3.75
N GLY A 37 22.24 8.77 3.61
CA GLY A 37 21.94 9.40 2.33
C GLY A 37 20.67 8.92 1.63
N ALA A 38 19.75 8.21 2.31
CA ALA A 38 18.49 7.76 1.71
C ALA A 38 17.37 7.64 2.75
N LEU A 39 16.12 7.81 2.30
CA LEU A 39 14.94 7.40 3.05
C LEU A 39 14.77 5.89 2.95
N GLY A 40 14.25 5.28 4.01
CA GLY A 40 13.94 3.86 4.11
C GLY A 40 12.44 3.59 4.02
N ALA A 41 11.94 2.77 4.93
CA ALA A 41 10.52 2.44 5.03
C ALA A 41 9.68 3.66 5.47
N THR A 42 8.45 3.72 4.99
CA THR A 42 7.46 4.71 5.42
C THR A 42 6.29 3.97 6.05
N LEU A 43 6.07 4.20 7.33
CA LEU A 43 4.98 3.63 8.11
C LEU A 43 3.95 4.71 8.40
N ARG A 44 2.71 4.49 8.01
CA ARG A 44 1.56 5.34 8.37
C ARG A 44 0.64 4.56 9.28
N VAL A 45 0.25 5.15 10.40
CA VAL A 45 -0.70 4.60 11.37
C VAL A 45 -1.71 5.68 11.75
N ASP A 46 -2.95 5.32 12.01
CA ASP A 46 -3.96 6.26 12.49
C ASP A 46 -3.53 6.89 13.81
N ALA A 47 -3.91 8.16 14.03
CA ALA A 47 -3.63 8.85 15.28
C ALA A 47 -4.22 8.08 16.47
N PRO A 48 -3.58 8.13 17.64
CA PRO A 48 -4.03 7.36 18.80
C PRO A 48 -5.31 7.97 19.39
N GLU A 49 -6.47 7.32 19.16
CA GLU A 49 -7.74 7.78 19.75
C GLU A 49 -7.78 7.50 21.27
N HIS A 50 -7.38 6.28 21.68
CA HIS A 50 -7.48 5.83 23.08
C HIS A 50 -6.29 4.97 23.53
N ALA A 51 -5.27 4.80 22.68
CA ALA A 51 -4.11 3.98 23.00
C ALA A 51 -3.22 4.69 24.03
N GLU A 52 -2.71 3.93 25.01
CA GLU A 52 -1.71 4.45 25.94
C GLU A 52 -0.41 4.78 25.17
N PRO A 53 0.24 5.93 25.49
CA PRO A 53 1.42 6.39 24.77
C PRO A 53 2.54 5.36 24.65
N ALA A 54 2.82 4.61 25.71
CA ALA A 54 3.88 3.62 25.75
C ALA A 54 3.57 2.42 24.82
N ASP A 55 2.35 1.89 24.88
CA ASP A 55 1.93 0.73 24.07
C ASP A 55 1.89 1.09 22.59
N TYR A 56 1.39 2.29 22.27
CA TYR A 56 1.37 2.83 20.93
C TYR A 56 2.80 2.97 20.38
N ALA A 57 3.70 3.58 21.14
CA ALA A 57 5.09 3.78 20.75
C ALA A 57 5.82 2.45 20.55
N GLN A 58 5.67 1.49 21.46
CA GLN A 58 6.27 0.16 21.34
C GLN A 58 5.80 -0.56 20.08
N THR A 59 4.50 -0.50 19.79
CA THR A 59 3.91 -1.12 18.60
C THR A 59 4.48 -0.52 17.32
N LEU A 60 4.47 0.81 17.19
CA LEU A 60 4.96 1.48 15.99
C LEU A 60 6.47 1.27 15.80
N THR A 61 7.23 1.34 16.88
CA THR A 61 8.69 1.11 16.84
C THR A 61 9.01 -0.32 16.40
N SER A 62 8.24 -1.32 16.87
CA SER A 62 8.41 -2.70 16.43
C SER A 62 8.19 -2.88 14.93
N HIS A 63 7.24 -2.13 14.35
CA HIS A 63 7.02 -2.13 12.91
C HIS A 63 8.13 -1.40 12.14
N ALA A 64 8.56 -0.24 12.62
CA ALA A 64 9.66 0.51 12.01
C ALA A 64 10.98 -0.27 12.04
N ALA A 65 11.23 -1.07 13.09
CA ALA A 65 12.41 -1.91 13.24
C ALA A 65 12.51 -3.08 12.24
N ASN A 66 11.47 -3.34 11.43
CA ASN A 66 11.57 -4.25 10.29
C ASN A 66 12.46 -3.69 9.15
N ASP A 67 12.75 -2.40 9.15
CA ASP A 67 13.81 -1.82 8.30
C ASP A 67 15.15 -1.97 9.02
N GLU A 68 15.79 -3.13 8.84
CA GLU A 68 17.04 -3.51 9.52
C GLU A 68 18.23 -2.57 9.18
N GLU A 69 18.16 -1.83 8.08
CA GLU A 69 19.18 -0.86 7.66
C GLU A 69 18.95 0.54 8.22
N ALA A 70 17.84 0.78 8.90
CA ALA A 70 17.51 2.09 9.45
C ALA A 70 18.49 2.48 10.57
N THR A 71 19.01 3.71 10.49
CA THR A 71 19.91 4.28 11.49
C THR A 71 19.38 5.59 12.08
N ALA A 72 18.26 6.07 11.57
CA ALA A 72 17.55 7.26 12.04
C ALA A 72 16.10 7.19 11.58
N SER A 73 15.28 8.12 12.07
CA SER A 73 13.90 8.28 11.65
C SER A 73 13.48 9.75 11.62
N TYR A 74 12.34 10.00 10.96
CA TYR A 74 11.57 11.23 11.02
C TYR A 74 10.16 10.88 11.46
N LEU A 75 9.54 11.73 12.25
CA LEU A 75 8.19 11.58 12.75
C LEU A 75 7.33 12.74 12.27
N ILE A 76 6.17 12.46 11.70
CA ILE A 76 5.23 13.47 11.25
C ILE A 76 3.85 13.14 11.86
N ALA A 77 3.25 14.11 12.56
CA ALA A 77 1.87 14.06 12.99
C ALA A 77 1.01 14.84 12.01
N TYR A 78 0.03 14.18 11.41
CA TYR A 78 -0.99 14.80 10.56
C TYR A 78 -2.28 14.85 11.37
N THR A 79 -2.70 16.03 11.81
CA THR A 79 -3.92 16.20 12.59
C THR A 79 -4.36 17.66 12.61
N ASP A 80 -5.67 17.87 12.71
CA ASP A 80 -6.29 19.17 12.99
C ASP A 80 -6.70 19.32 14.45
N GLU A 81 -6.43 18.33 15.30
CA GLU A 81 -6.63 18.46 16.75
C GLU A 81 -5.58 19.41 17.36
N ASP A 82 -6.06 20.46 18.03
CA ASP A 82 -5.23 21.47 18.69
C ASP A 82 -4.07 21.98 17.80
N PRO A 83 -4.39 22.58 16.63
CA PRO A 83 -3.39 22.93 15.63
C PRO A 83 -2.38 23.99 16.10
N ASP A 84 -2.73 24.78 17.11
CA ASP A 84 -1.87 25.81 17.72
C ASP A 84 -1.15 25.30 18.99
N GLY A 85 -1.35 24.02 19.35
CA GLY A 85 -0.77 23.38 20.53
C GLY A 85 0.21 22.27 20.18
N TYR A 86 0.32 21.32 21.11
CA TYR A 86 1.15 20.12 20.91
C TYR A 86 0.27 18.87 20.98
N PRO A 87 -0.51 18.60 19.93
CA PRO A 87 -1.41 17.46 19.94
C PRO A 87 -0.62 16.17 20.11
N TYR A 88 -1.14 15.27 20.92
CA TYR A 88 -0.48 13.99 21.18
C TYR A 88 0.93 14.08 21.79
N ALA A 89 1.28 15.15 22.54
CA ALA A 89 2.64 15.37 23.06
C ALA A 89 3.22 14.16 23.81
N ALA A 90 2.39 13.46 24.60
CA ALA A 90 2.82 12.27 25.32
C ALA A 90 3.17 11.10 24.37
N HIS A 91 2.41 10.93 23.30
CA HIS A 91 2.65 9.89 22.28
C HIS A 91 3.91 10.20 21.46
N VAL A 92 4.08 11.47 21.07
CA VAL A 92 5.31 11.93 20.39
C VAL A 92 6.53 11.68 21.26
N ALA A 93 6.48 12.05 22.55
CA ALA A 93 7.60 11.84 23.48
C ALA A 93 7.90 10.34 23.66
N ALA A 94 6.88 9.50 23.79
CA ALA A 94 7.05 8.05 23.90
C ALA A 94 7.68 7.47 22.61
N LEU A 95 7.21 7.87 21.43
CA LEU A 95 7.77 7.44 20.14
C LEU A 95 9.23 7.86 19.97
N VAL A 96 9.58 9.09 20.30
CA VAL A 96 10.95 9.58 20.23
C VAL A 96 11.88 8.73 21.11
N ASN A 97 11.44 8.38 22.32
CA ASN A 97 12.23 7.56 23.24
C ASN A 97 12.38 6.11 22.75
N GLU A 98 11.28 5.48 22.32
CA GLU A 98 11.29 4.09 21.85
C GLU A 98 12.09 3.93 20.56
N LEU A 99 11.95 4.84 19.59
CA LEU A 99 12.74 4.84 18.36
C LEU A 99 14.23 5.03 18.64
N ALA A 100 14.57 5.88 19.60
CA ALA A 100 15.98 6.05 20.03
C ALA A 100 16.53 4.77 20.68
N ALA A 101 15.74 4.12 21.54
CA ALA A 101 16.11 2.83 22.16
C ALA A 101 16.31 1.73 21.10
N ALA A 102 15.52 1.76 20.03
CA ALA A 102 15.63 0.86 18.87
C ALA A 102 16.74 1.25 17.87
N ARG A 103 17.65 2.17 18.23
CA ARG A 103 18.75 2.66 17.39
C ARG A 103 18.33 3.40 16.11
N MET A 104 17.13 3.92 16.10
CA MET A 104 16.58 4.77 15.04
C MET A 104 16.18 6.15 15.60
N PRO A 105 17.11 6.93 16.18
CA PRO A 105 16.77 8.21 16.79
C PRO A 105 16.04 9.12 15.81
N VAL A 106 15.00 9.80 16.31
CA VAL A 106 14.22 10.75 15.53
C VAL A 106 15.06 12.01 15.31
N ARG A 107 15.25 12.39 14.05
CA ARG A 107 16.00 13.59 13.67
C ARG A 107 15.15 14.84 13.81
N ASN A 108 13.90 14.77 13.33
CA ASN A 108 12.95 15.86 13.43
C ASN A 108 11.55 15.29 13.65
N VAL A 109 10.72 16.08 14.31
CA VAL A 109 9.28 15.84 14.45
C VAL A 109 8.56 17.03 13.83
N TRP A 110 7.59 16.77 12.96
CA TRP A 110 6.76 17.80 12.35
C TRP A 110 5.29 17.57 12.63
N LEU A 111 4.57 18.68 12.75
CA LEU A 111 3.12 18.73 12.73
C LEU A 111 2.67 19.25 11.36
N VAL A 112 1.69 18.60 10.75
CA VAL A 112 1.04 19.05 9.52
C VAL A 112 -0.46 19.09 9.76
N THR A 113 -1.05 20.26 9.63
CA THR A 113 -2.48 20.52 9.81
C THR A 113 -3.14 20.81 8.45
N SER A 114 -4.43 21.10 8.43
CA SER A 114 -5.11 21.56 7.20
C SER A 114 -4.74 22.98 6.78
N THR A 115 -4.03 23.74 7.62
CA THR A 115 -3.73 25.17 7.40
C THR A 115 -2.23 25.48 7.33
N HIS A 116 -1.41 24.73 8.04
CA HIS A 116 0.04 24.99 8.12
C HIS A 116 0.83 23.72 8.47
N TRP A 117 2.14 23.81 8.39
CA TRP A 117 3.05 22.85 9.00
C TRP A 117 4.01 23.56 9.95
N ALA A 118 4.54 22.83 10.92
CA ALA A 118 5.49 23.35 11.92
C ALA A 118 6.47 22.26 12.37
N GLU A 119 7.65 22.65 12.87
CA GLU A 119 8.45 21.75 13.67
C GLU A 119 7.78 21.58 15.04
N PHE A 120 7.59 20.34 15.47
CA PHE A 120 6.88 20.04 16.71
C PHE A 120 7.62 20.62 17.92
N GLY A 121 6.92 21.41 18.71
CA GLY A 121 7.51 22.11 19.87
C GLY A 121 7.99 23.52 19.57
N THR A 122 7.69 24.07 18.39
CA THR A 122 7.98 25.46 18.02
C THR A 122 6.68 26.22 17.72
N ASP A 123 6.71 27.54 17.88
CA ASP A 123 5.61 28.43 17.51
C ASP A 123 5.79 29.00 16.08
N GLU A 124 6.74 28.47 15.32
CA GLU A 124 6.99 28.90 13.94
C GLU A 124 6.13 28.08 12.97
N HIS A 125 5.12 28.72 12.40
CA HIS A 125 4.18 28.12 11.45
C HIS A 125 4.58 28.47 10.01
N HIS A 126 4.58 27.47 9.15
CA HIS A 126 4.89 27.58 7.73
C HIS A 126 3.67 27.29 6.87
N PRO A 127 3.45 28.02 5.78
CA PRO A 127 2.32 27.78 4.88
C PRO A 127 2.45 26.44 4.17
N LEU A 128 1.31 25.75 3.92
CA LEU A 128 1.30 24.46 3.19
C LEU A 128 1.80 24.58 1.74
N GLU A 129 1.76 25.79 1.19
CA GLU A 129 2.29 26.11 -0.14
C GLU A 129 3.77 25.76 -0.25
N GLU A 130 4.56 25.86 0.83
CA GLU A 130 5.97 25.46 0.81
C GLU A 130 6.13 23.97 0.50
N ILE A 131 5.19 23.12 0.97
CA ILE A 131 5.16 21.69 0.66
C ILE A 131 4.74 21.48 -0.79
N THR A 132 3.64 22.12 -1.23
CA THR A 132 3.07 21.92 -2.57
C THR A 132 3.95 22.49 -3.67
N ASP A 133 4.68 23.56 -3.40
CA ASP A 133 5.57 24.26 -4.35
C ASP A 133 7.02 23.75 -4.27
N SER A 134 7.30 22.76 -3.41
CA SER A 134 8.63 22.18 -3.25
C SER A 134 9.16 21.52 -4.53
N GLN A 135 10.48 21.50 -4.67
CA GLN A 135 11.13 20.82 -5.81
C GLN A 135 10.81 19.33 -5.83
N ALA A 136 10.72 18.69 -4.65
CA ALA A 136 10.37 17.29 -4.53
C ALA A 136 8.95 17.00 -5.04
N ASN A 137 7.97 17.82 -4.67
CA ASN A 137 6.59 17.68 -5.17
C ASN A 137 6.52 17.84 -6.68
N ALA A 138 7.18 18.88 -7.23
CA ALA A 138 7.20 19.12 -8.66
C ALA A 138 7.84 17.95 -9.43
N ALA A 139 8.98 17.45 -8.95
CA ALA A 139 9.69 16.32 -9.57
C ALA A 139 8.85 15.03 -9.51
N LEU A 140 8.27 14.69 -8.37
CA LEU A 140 7.45 13.48 -8.20
C LEU A 140 6.18 13.56 -9.04
N THR A 141 5.53 14.71 -9.10
CA THR A 141 4.35 14.92 -9.95
C THR A 141 4.72 14.81 -11.43
N TYR A 142 5.82 15.40 -11.87
CA TYR A 142 6.33 15.28 -13.25
C TYR A 142 6.64 13.82 -13.62
N MET A 143 7.15 13.03 -12.67
CA MET A 143 7.38 11.59 -12.83
C MET A 143 6.08 10.75 -12.78
N GLY A 144 4.91 11.38 -12.75
CA GLY A 144 3.61 10.68 -12.77
C GLY A 144 3.16 10.13 -11.41
N SER A 145 3.85 10.49 -10.32
CA SER A 145 3.38 10.10 -8.98
C SER A 145 2.20 10.96 -8.56
N ALA A 146 1.12 10.31 -8.14
CA ALA A 146 -0.10 10.99 -7.68
C ALA A 146 -0.37 10.66 -6.20
N THR A 147 -0.82 11.66 -5.45
CA THR A 147 -0.97 11.58 -4.00
C THR A 147 -2.42 11.37 -3.52
N ASP A 148 -3.38 11.38 -4.44
CA ASP A 148 -4.80 11.36 -4.08
C ASP A 148 -5.66 10.72 -5.18
N VAL A 149 -5.09 9.75 -5.88
CA VAL A 149 -5.85 8.99 -6.86
C VAL A 149 -6.60 7.91 -6.10
N ASP A 150 -7.91 8.08 -6.00
CA ASP A 150 -8.77 6.91 -5.80
C ASP A 150 -8.67 6.08 -7.08
N VAL A 151 -7.63 5.22 -7.13
CA VAL A 151 -7.30 4.39 -8.30
C VAL A 151 -8.48 3.50 -8.67
N TYR A 152 -9.37 3.26 -7.72
CA TYR A 152 -10.63 2.57 -7.94
C TYR A 152 -11.80 3.54 -7.76
N ASN A 153 -12.30 4.07 -8.86
CA ASN A 153 -13.58 4.79 -8.87
C ASN A 153 -14.64 3.90 -9.52
N PRO A 154 -15.58 3.32 -8.74
CA PRO A 154 -16.64 2.46 -9.29
C PRO A 154 -17.51 3.17 -10.35
N ALA A 155 -17.61 4.49 -10.31
CA ALA A 155 -18.37 5.26 -11.28
C ALA A 155 -17.74 5.27 -12.70
N LEU A 156 -16.44 5.02 -12.78
CA LEU A 156 -15.72 4.88 -14.06
C LEU A 156 -15.84 3.49 -14.67
N LEU A 157 -16.35 2.52 -13.90
CA LEU A 157 -16.61 1.17 -14.39
C LEU A 157 -18.03 1.11 -14.92
N GLY A 158 -18.19 0.71 -16.18
CA GLY A 158 -19.49 0.67 -16.85
C GLY A 158 -20.58 -0.05 -16.05
N THR A 159 -21.79 0.47 -16.07
CA THR A 159 -22.95 -0.10 -15.35
C THR A 159 -23.70 -1.16 -16.15
N TRP A 160 -23.29 -1.41 -17.36
CA TRP A 160 -23.94 -2.29 -18.38
C TRP A 160 -23.32 -3.67 -18.50
N ALA A 161 -22.29 -3.98 -17.71
CA ALA A 161 -21.71 -5.30 -17.71
C ALA A 161 -22.73 -6.33 -17.20
N LEU A 162 -22.87 -7.46 -17.90
CA LEU A 162 -23.74 -8.55 -17.50
C LEU A 162 -23.03 -9.41 -16.45
N ARG A 163 -23.81 -9.95 -15.52
CA ARG A 163 -23.29 -10.93 -14.56
C ARG A 163 -22.67 -12.12 -15.28
N VAL A 164 -21.62 -12.65 -14.69
CA VAL A 164 -20.98 -13.90 -15.12
C VAL A 164 -21.32 -15.00 -14.13
N GLU A 165 -21.41 -16.23 -14.62
CA GLU A 165 -21.58 -17.42 -13.79
C GLU A 165 -20.22 -18.01 -13.46
N ALA A 166 -20.03 -18.40 -12.19
CA ALA A 166 -18.82 -19.08 -11.77
C ALA A 166 -18.76 -20.46 -12.43
N PRO A 167 -17.63 -20.90 -12.96
CA PRO A 167 -17.43 -22.27 -13.41
C PRO A 167 -17.52 -23.25 -12.21
N ASP A 168 -17.68 -24.53 -12.49
CA ASP A 168 -17.86 -25.57 -11.47
C ASP A 168 -16.59 -25.79 -10.61
N GLY A 169 -15.41 -25.44 -11.11
CA GLY A 169 -14.14 -25.59 -10.43
C GLY A 169 -13.51 -26.96 -10.66
N THR A 170 -13.77 -27.55 -11.80
CA THR A 170 -13.09 -28.77 -12.22
C THR A 170 -11.59 -28.52 -12.44
N GLU A 171 -10.80 -29.60 -12.42
CA GLU A 171 -9.36 -29.52 -12.69
C GLU A 171 -9.07 -28.88 -14.06
N ALA A 172 -9.80 -29.31 -15.10
CA ALA A 172 -9.66 -28.77 -16.45
C ALA A 172 -9.99 -27.26 -16.54
N GLU A 173 -11.06 -26.82 -15.87
CA GLU A 173 -11.42 -25.39 -15.79
C GLU A 173 -10.36 -24.59 -15.04
N THR A 174 -9.81 -25.17 -13.96
CA THR A 174 -8.76 -24.52 -13.16
C THR A 174 -7.48 -24.36 -13.97
N GLU A 175 -7.04 -25.44 -14.65
CA GLU A 175 -5.86 -25.41 -15.54
C GLU A 175 -6.06 -24.40 -16.67
N ALA A 176 -7.21 -24.39 -17.33
CA ALA A 176 -7.51 -23.47 -18.41
C ALA A 176 -7.51 -22.00 -17.93
N ALA A 177 -8.11 -21.71 -16.77
CA ALA A 177 -8.12 -20.37 -16.20
C ALA A 177 -6.71 -19.89 -15.81
N CYS A 178 -5.92 -20.75 -15.15
CA CYS A 178 -4.53 -20.43 -14.80
C CYS A 178 -3.66 -20.20 -16.04
N ALA A 179 -3.80 -21.02 -17.06
CA ALA A 179 -3.07 -20.86 -18.33
C ALA A 179 -3.45 -19.54 -19.03
N ALA A 180 -4.75 -19.22 -19.11
CA ALA A 180 -5.22 -17.95 -19.67
C ALA A 180 -4.73 -16.75 -18.87
N TRP A 181 -4.73 -16.83 -17.54
CA TRP A 181 -4.19 -15.79 -16.66
C TRP A 181 -2.68 -15.62 -16.86
N ALA A 182 -1.91 -16.70 -16.90
CA ALA A 182 -0.48 -16.66 -17.15
C ALA A 182 -0.15 -16.01 -18.49
N VAL A 183 -0.83 -16.40 -19.58
CA VAL A 183 -0.66 -15.79 -20.91
C VAL A 183 -0.95 -14.29 -20.88
N LEU A 184 -1.98 -13.87 -20.13
CA LEU A 184 -2.31 -12.45 -19.99
C LEU A 184 -1.22 -11.69 -19.22
N LEU A 185 -0.65 -12.30 -18.17
CA LEU A 185 0.42 -11.69 -17.37
C LEU A 185 1.76 -11.63 -18.09
N ASP A 186 2.08 -12.62 -18.93
CA ASP A 186 3.32 -12.66 -19.72
C ASP A 186 3.24 -11.83 -21.02
N GLY A 187 2.02 -11.46 -21.42
CA GLY A 187 1.78 -10.67 -22.63
C GLY A 187 1.86 -9.15 -22.40
N THR A 188 1.61 -8.39 -23.46
CA THR A 188 1.57 -6.92 -23.45
C THR A 188 0.19 -6.34 -23.77
N GLY A 189 -0.77 -7.17 -24.21
CA GLY A 189 -2.11 -6.77 -24.58
C GLY A 189 -3.07 -6.70 -23.39
N ILE A 190 -4.22 -6.10 -23.58
CA ILE A 190 -5.38 -6.21 -22.69
C ILE A 190 -6.26 -7.36 -23.17
N PRO A 191 -7.04 -8.01 -22.28
CA PRO A 191 -7.94 -9.07 -22.70
C PRO A 191 -9.06 -8.50 -23.60
N ASP A 192 -9.47 -9.24 -24.61
CA ASP A 192 -10.70 -8.93 -25.34
C ASP A 192 -11.95 -9.14 -24.44
N GLY A 193 -13.11 -8.65 -24.92
CA GLY A 193 -14.31 -8.67 -24.10
C GLY A 193 -14.76 -10.06 -23.64
N GLN A 194 -14.54 -11.12 -24.42
CA GLN A 194 -14.90 -12.49 -24.03
C GLN A 194 -13.87 -13.06 -23.05
N SER A 195 -12.58 -12.93 -23.35
CA SER A 195 -11.50 -13.36 -22.47
C SER A 195 -11.57 -12.69 -21.09
N ALA A 196 -11.89 -11.38 -21.05
CA ALA A 196 -12.10 -10.65 -19.80
C ALA A 196 -13.27 -11.22 -18.98
N ARG A 197 -14.37 -11.57 -19.63
CA ARG A 197 -15.54 -12.17 -18.99
C ARG A 197 -15.24 -13.57 -18.44
N ASP A 198 -14.54 -14.39 -19.22
CA ASP A 198 -14.20 -15.77 -18.84
C ASP A 198 -13.25 -15.77 -17.64
N LEU A 199 -12.23 -14.92 -17.63
CA LEU A 199 -11.34 -14.74 -16.50
C LEU A 199 -12.05 -14.16 -15.28
N ALA A 200 -12.92 -13.15 -15.47
CA ALA A 200 -13.70 -12.60 -14.36
C ALA A 200 -14.69 -13.62 -13.79
N ALA A 201 -15.24 -14.53 -14.61
CA ALA A 201 -16.04 -15.66 -14.16
C ALA A 201 -15.21 -16.66 -13.34
N ALA A 202 -14.00 -16.98 -13.79
CA ALA A 202 -13.07 -17.84 -13.09
C ALA A 202 -12.75 -17.32 -11.67
N PHE A 203 -12.58 -16.02 -11.52
CA PHE A 203 -12.38 -15.38 -10.22
C PHE A 203 -13.57 -15.51 -9.26
N GLN A 204 -14.80 -15.80 -9.75
CA GLN A 204 -15.95 -16.03 -8.86
C GLN A 204 -15.90 -17.40 -8.18
N ASN A 205 -15.21 -18.38 -8.76
CA ASN A 205 -15.01 -19.67 -8.10
C ASN A 205 -13.82 -19.62 -7.13
N LYS A 206 -14.03 -19.92 -5.87
CA LYS A 206 -13.00 -19.80 -4.81
C LYS A 206 -11.75 -20.65 -5.06
N PHE A 207 -11.91 -21.86 -5.63
CA PHE A 207 -10.78 -22.76 -5.89
C PHE A 207 -9.95 -22.22 -7.05
N ILE A 208 -10.58 -21.92 -8.17
CA ILE A 208 -9.91 -21.38 -9.36
C ILE A 208 -9.21 -20.06 -9.00
N ARG A 209 -9.91 -19.16 -8.30
CA ARG A 209 -9.35 -17.88 -7.83
C ARG A 209 -8.05 -18.07 -7.03
N ASP A 210 -8.04 -19.00 -6.09
CA ASP A 210 -6.89 -19.22 -5.22
C ASP A 210 -5.69 -19.75 -6.03
N PHE A 211 -5.93 -20.58 -7.06
CA PHE A 211 -4.90 -20.99 -8.01
C PHE A 211 -4.43 -19.83 -8.88
N MET A 212 -5.31 -18.94 -9.36
CA MET A 212 -4.95 -17.76 -10.14
C MET A 212 -4.12 -16.76 -9.32
N PHE A 213 -4.45 -16.57 -8.02
CA PHE A 213 -3.60 -15.78 -7.11
C PHE A 213 -2.20 -16.37 -7.02
N ARG A 214 -2.11 -17.69 -6.85
CA ARG A 214 -0.83 -18.40 -6.81
C ARG A 214 -0.07 -18.28 -8.13
N GLU A 215 -0.75 -18.40 -9.28
CA GLU A 215 -0.15 -18.27 -10.61
C GLU A 215 0.43 -16.89 -10.89
N THR A 216 -0.06 -15.87 -10.19
CA THR A 216 0.49 -14.51 -10.29
C THR A 216 1.97 -14.46 -9.86
N ILE A 217 2.38 -15.34 -8.95
CA ILE A 217 3.73 -15.38 -8.39
C ILE A 217 4.48 -16.60 -8.97
N THR A 218 5.58 -16.38 -9.66
CA THR A 218 6.39 -17.46 -10.27
C THR A 218 7.52 -17.94 -9.37
N THR A 219 7.89 -17.19 -8.34
CA THR A 219 9.02 -17.48 -7.44
C THR A 219 8.58 -18.09 -6.12
N HIS A 220 7.75 -19.14 -6.17
CA HIS A 220 7.32 -19.86 -4.96
C HIS A 220 7.41 -21.38 -5.15
N ASN A 221 7.62 -22.09 -4.05
CA ASN A 221 7.55 -23.53 -3.96
C ASN A 221 6.67 -24.01 -2.79
N GLY A 222 5.98 -23.07 -2.15
CA GLY A 222 5.20 -23.29 -0.95
C GLY A 222 3.71 -23.54 -1.18
N SER A 223 3.00 -23.70 -0.08
CA SER A 223 1.54 -23.81 -0.03
C SER A 223 0.88 -22.48 -0.45
N PHE A 224 -0.43 -22.52 -0.73
CA PHE A 224 -1.20 -21.29 -0.96
C PHE A 224 -1.07 -20.30 0.21
N ALA A 225 -1.09 -20.80 1.45
CA ALA A 225 -0.91 -19.95 2.63
C ALA A 225 0.46 -19.24 2.64
N ASP A 226 1.54 -19.93 2.25
CA ASP A 226 2.87 -19.32 2.17
C ASP A 226 2.93 -18.24 1.09
N VAL A 227 2.28 -18.48 -0.06
CA VAL A 227 2.18 -17.49 -1.15
C VAL A 227 1.40 -16.27 -0.67
N MET A 228 0.26 -16.46 0.01
CA MET A 228 -0.53 -15.36 0.57
C MET A 228 0.23 -14.54 1.61
N LEU A 229 1.18 -15.14 2.33
CA LEU A 229 2.06 -14.46 3.30
C LEU A 229 3.31 -13.82 2.67
N GLY A 230 3.46 -13.89 1.36
CA GLY A 230 4.60 -13.33 0.64
C GLY A 230 5.92 -14.09 0.86
N LYS A 231 5.85 -15.38 1.21
CA LYS A 231 7.01 -16.25 1.39
C LYS A 231 7.46 -16.79 0.02
N PHE A 232 8.35 -16.09 -0.60
CA PHE A 232 8.85 -16.41 -1.94
C PHE A 232 10.29 -16.93 -1.92
N THR A 233 10.70 -17.62 -2.98
CA THR A 233 12.04 -18.19 -3.14
C THR A 233 12.99 -17.20 -3.84
N GLY A 234 13.04 -15.99 -3.40
CA GLY A 234 13.83 -14.90 -3.97
C GLY A 234 12.97 -13.71 -4.38
N ARG A 235 13.56 -12.83 -5.20
CA ARG A 235 12.86 -11.64 -5.70
C ARG A 235 11.79 -12.06 -6.71
N PRO A 236 10.52 -11.70 -6.49
CA PRO A 236 9.47 -11.97 -7.48
C PRO A 236 9.64 -11.08 -8.71
N ASP A 237 9.00 -11.48 -9.79
CA ASP A 237 8.83 -10.63 -10.97
C ASP A 237 7.80 -9.53 -10.67
N TRP A 238 8.30 -8.38 -10.25
CA TRP A 238 7.46 -7.24 -9.90
C TRP A 238 6.74 -6.64 -11.12
N ASP A 239 7.29 -6.75 -12.32
CA ASP A 239 6.63 -6.27 -13.55
C ASP A 239 5.39 -7.13 -13.85
N ARG A 240 5.49 -8.45 -13.63
CA ARG A 240 4.34 -9.36 -13.71
C ARG A 240 3.27 -9.04 -12.65
N ILE A 241 3.69 -8.68 -11.45
CA ILE A 241 2.79 -8.31 -10.35
C ILE A 241 2.08 -6.97 -10.67
N ASP A 242 2.80 -5.96 -11.15
CA ASP A 242 2.22 -4.69 -11.58
C ASP A 242 1.23 -4.90 -12.74
N ARG A 243 1.57 -5.82 -13.64
CA ARG A 243 0.68 -6.19 -14.72
C ARG A 243 -0.59 -6.90 -14.21
N ALA A 244 -0.46 -7.80 -13.22
CA ALA A 244 -1.62 -8.48 -12.62
C ALA A 244 -2.60 -7.47 -12.01
N GLU A 245 -2.11 -6.42 -11.36
CA GLU A 245 -2.94 -5.34 -10.83
C GLU A 245 -3.68 -4.59 -11.94
N ALA A 246 -2.96 -4.20 -13.00
CA ALA A 246 -3.57 -3.54 -14.16
C ALA A 246 -4.63 -4.43 -14.83
N MET A 247 -4.36 -5.72 -14.97
CA MET A 247 -5.30 -6.66 -15.59
C MET A 247 -6.50 -6.93 -14.69
N ALA A 248 -6.33 -7.02 -13.36
CA ALA A 248 -7.46 -7.12 -12.42
C ALA A 248 -8.42 -5.93 -12.58
N PHE A 249 -7.88 -4.72 -12.79
CA PHE A 249 -8.68 -3.53 -13.08
C PHE A 249 -9.45 -3.66 -14.41
N GLU A 250 -8.82 -4.17 -15.46
CA GLU A 250 -9.50 -4.42 -16.75
C GLU A 250 -10.64 -5.45 -16.61
N LEU A 251 -10.41 -6.54 -15.85
CA LEU A 251 -11.43 -7.56 -15.61
C LEU A 251 -12.65 -7.01 -14.85
N MET A 252 -12.45 -6.06 -13.93
CA MET A 252 -13.57 -5.42 -13.22
C MET A 252 -14.52 -4.66 -14.14
N LYS A 253 -14.05 -4.19 -15.30
CA LYS A 253 -14.89 -3.53 -16.30
C LYS A 253 -15.86 -4.50 -16.98
N ALA A 254 -15.54 -5.80 -17.00
CA ALA A 254 -16.33 -6.85 -17.64
C ALA A 254 -17.48 -7.38 -16.78
N VAL A 255 -17.56 -7.00 -15.50
CA VAL A 255 -18.57 -7.48 -14.54
C VAL A 255 -19.26 -6.34 -13.79
N PRO A 256 -20.54 -6.53 -13.38
CA PRO A 256 -21.27 -5.54 -12.60
C PRO A 256 -20.77 -5.47 -11.15
N ALA A 257 -21.24 -4.47 -10.43
CA ALA A 257 -21.10 -4.43 -8.97
C ALA A 257 -21.68 -5.72 -8.34
N GLY A 258 -21.09 -6.18 -7.26
CA GLY A 258 -21.37 -7.45 -6.61
C GLY A 258 -20.61 -8.65 -7.19
N GLN A 259 -19.74 -8.43 -8.19
CA GLN A 259 -18.84 -9.44 -8.73
C GLN A 259 -17.39 -8.96 -8.86
N ARG A 260 -17.06 -7.80 -8.30
CA ARG A 260 -15.71 -7.19 -8.36
C ARG A 260 -14.82 -7.54 -7.17
N ALA A 261 -15.42 -7.99 -6.07
CA ALA A 261 -14.71 -8.28 -4.84
C ALA A 261 -13.49 -9.21 -4.99
N PRO A 262 -13.51 -10.28 -5.82
CA PRO A 262 -12.32 -11.12 -6.01
C PRO A 262 -11.12 -10.36 -6.59
N MET A 263 -11.33 -9.54 -7.63
CA MET A 263 -10.27 -8.75 -8.26
C MET A 263 -9.78 -7.63 -7.35
N LEU A 264 -10.69 -6.96 -6.63
CA LEU A 264 -10.35 -5.96 -5.61
C LEU A 264 -9.50 -6.58 -4.49
N THR A 265 -9.82 -7.81 -4.09
CA THR A 265 -9.02 -8.53 -3.09
C THR A 265 -7.64 -8.90 -3.63
N LEU A 266 -7.53 -9.28 -4.91
CA LEU A 266 -6.25 -9.48 -5.57
C LEU A 266 -5.41 -8.21 -5.52
N MET A 267 -5.96 -7.08 -5.95
CA MET A 267 -5.26 -5.79 -5.93
C MET A 267 -4.82 -5.41 -4.50
N GLY A 268 -5.69 -5.60 -3.50
CA GLY A 268 -5.34 -5.38 -2.10
C GLY A 268 -4.18 -6.26 -1.62
N TRP A 269 -4.18 -7.53 -2.01
CA TRP A 269 -3.09 -8.44 -1.69
C TRP A 269 -1.77 -8.03 -2.38
N LEU A 270 -1.82 -7.65 -3.67
CA LEU A 270 -0.63 -7.22 -4.41
C LEU A 270 -0.03 -5.95 -3.81
N GLU A 271 -0.85 -4.97 -3.43
CA GLU A 271 -0.38 -3.77 -2.74
C GLU A 271 0.27 -4.10 -1.39
N TRP A 272 -0.32 -5.03 -0.64
CA TRP A 272 0.28 -5.50 0.62
C TRP A 272 1.64 -6.19 0.40
N LEU A 273 1.78 -7.00 -0.66
CA LEU A 273 3.07 -7.59 -1.06
C LEU A 273 4.12 -6.53 -1.39
N LYS A 274 3.70 -5.41 -1.98
CA LYS A 274 4.57 -4.26 -2.26
C LYS A 274 4.96 -3.47 -1.00
N GLY A 275 4.41 -3.83 0.18
CA GLY A 275 4.60 -3.11 1.43
C GLY A 275 3.66 -1.89 1.59
N ASN A 276 2.69 -1.71 0.72
CA ASN A 276 1.71 -0.62 0.77
C ASN A 276 0.43 -1.07 1.49
N ALA A 277 0.48 -1.18 2.82
CA ALA A 277 -0.67 -1.56 3.64
C ALA A 277 -1.86 -0.59 3.51
N THR A 278 -1.60 0.69 3.31
CA THR A 278 -2.64 1.71 3.10
C THR A 278 -3.40 1.50 1.79
N GLY A 279 -2.69 1.28 0.68
CA GLY A 279 -3.26 0.94 -0.61
C GLY A 279 -4.04 -0.38 -0.54
N ALA A 280 -3.48 -1.38 0.12
CA ALA A 280 -4.12 -2.66 0.35
C ALA A 280 -5.46 -2.52 1.08
N THR A 281 -5.49 -1.80 2.21
CA THR A 281 -6.71 -1.55 2.99
C THR A 281 -7.79 -0.85 2.17
N ARG A 282 -7.44 0.08 1.28
CA ARG A 282 -8.41 0.75 0.40
C ARG A 282 -9.11 -0.25 -0.54
N TYR A 283 -8.34 -1.08 -1.24
CA TYR A 283 -8.91 -2.10 -2.12
C TYR A 283 -9.75 -3.14 -1.36
N LEU A 284 -9.31 -3.54 -0.17
CA LEU A 284 -10.05 -4.48 0.67
C LEU A 284 -11.38 -3.88 1.19
N LYS A 285 -11.40 -2.58 1.52
CA LYS A 285 -12.64 -1.86 1.84
C LYS A 285 -13.58 -1.81 0.63
N HIS A 286 -13.07 -1.55 -0.57
CA HIS A 286 -13.89 -1.62 -1.79
C HIS A 286 -14.41 -3.04 -2.05
N ALA A 287 -13.63 -4.09 -1.79
CA ALA A 287 -14.09 -5.47 -1.89
C ALA A 287 -15.22 -5.78 -0.89
N ALA A 288 -15.09 -5.29 0.35
CA ALA A 288 -16.12 -5.43 1.38
C ALA A 288 -17.41 -4.65 1.05
N ASN A 289 -17.29 -3.50 0.39
CA ASN A 289 -18.43 -2.71 -0.08
C ASN A 289 -19.11 -3.39 -1.29
N ASP A 290 -18.34 -4.02 -2.18
CA ASP A 290 -18.89 -4.73 -3.35
C ASP A 290 -19.61 -6.02 -2.93
N VAL A 291 -19.01 -6.81 -2.03
CA VAL A 291 -19.59 -8.04 -1.47
C VAL A 291 -19.36 -8.05 0.04
N PRO A 292 -20.36 -7.64 0.86
CA PRO A 292 -20.24 -7.66 2.31
C PRO A 292 -19.86 -9.04 2.85
N GLY A 293 -18.82 -9.09 3.67
CA GLY A 293 -18.32 -10.32 4.25
C GLY A 293 -17.52 -11.22 3.29
N PHE A 294 -17.02 -10.70 2.17
CA PHE A 294 -16.15 -11.46 1.27
C PHE A 294 -14.93 -12.02 2.02
N ARG A 295 -14.94 -13.31 2.25
CA ARG A 295 -14.10 -13.99 3.26
C ARG A 295 -12.62 -13.70 3.09
N LEU A 296 -12.10 -13.71 1.84
CA LEU A 296 -10.67 -13.51 1.61
C LEU A 296 -10.25 -12.05 1.92
N ALA A 297 -11.10 -11.07 1.57
CA ALA A 297 -10.83 -9.67 1.92
C ALA A 297 -10.84 -9.45 3.44
N VAL A 298 -11.78 -10.07 4.15
CA VAL A 298 -11.84 -10.02 5.62
C VAL A 298 -10.55 -10.59 6.24
N LEU A 299 -10.10 -11.76 5.79
CA LEU A 299 -8.88 -12.37 6.30
C LEU A 299 -7.63 -11.53 6.02
N MET A 300 -7.56 -10.93 4.83
CA MET A 300 -6.45 -10.04 4.48
C MET A 300 -6.46 -8.77 5.33
N GLN A 301 -7.64 -8.18 5.55
CA GLN A 301 -7.76 -7.00 6.41
C GLN A 301 -7.35 -7.33 7.85
N GLU A 302 -7.81 -8.45 8.42
CA GLU A 302 -7.39 -8.90 9.74
C GLU A 302 -5.88 -9.11 9.86
N LEU A 303 -5.22 -9.56 8.79
CA LEU A 303 -3.77 -9.72 8.73
C LEU A 303 -3.06 -8.37 8.80
N ILE A 304 -3.56 -7.38 8.04
CA ILE A 304 -3.03 -6.03 8.01
C ILE A 304 -3.26 -5.32 9.35
N ASP A 305 -4.46 -5.44 9.93
CA ASP A 305 -4.83 -4.80 11.21
C ASP A 305 -3.97 -5.31 12.38
N ARG A 306 -3.45 -6.53 12.27
CA ARG A 306 -2.45 -7.08 13.23
C ARG A 306 -1.03 -6.57 12.96
N GLY A 307 -0.84 -5.67 12.02
CA GLY A 307 0.47 -5.14 11.65
C GLY A 307 1.39 -6.14 10.94
N THR A 308 0.83 -7.21 10.37
CA THR A 308 1.65 -8.20 9.66
C THR A 308 2.16 -7.59 8.35
N ILE A 309 3.46 -7.67 8.14
CA ILE A 309 4.13 -7.22 6.91
C ILE A 309 4.42 -8.45 6.05
N ALA A 310 4.20 -8.32 4.73
CA ALA A 310 4.54 -9.38 3.79
C ALA A 310 6.02 -9.75 3.89
N GLU A 311 6.32 -11.05 3.94
CA GLU A 311 7.72 -11.51 4.10
C GLU A 311 8.63 -10.92 3.01
N VAL A 312 8.16 -10.90 1.77
CA VAL A 312 8.88 -10.35 0.61
C VAL A 312 9.18 -8.85 0.74
N ALA A 313 8.36 -8.10 1.47
CA ALA A 313 8.54 -6.65 1.66
C ALA A 313 9.57 -6.31 2.75
N ARG A 314 9.93 -7.27 3.60
CA ARG A 314 10.86 -7.05 4.73
C ARG A 314 12.32 -7.03 4.31
N ASN A 315 12.65 -7.59 3.15
CA ASN A 315 14.02 -7.68 2.66
C ASN A 315 14.24 -6.74 1.49
N VAL A 316 15.23 -5.87 1.58
CA VAL A 316 15.60 -4.88 0.55
C VAL A 316 15.91 -5.52 -0.81
N GLU A 317 16.45 -6.74 -0.82
CA GLU A 317 16.80 -7.44 -2.06
C GLU A 317 15.54 -7.95 -2.79
N THR A 318 14.51 -8.35 -2.05
CA THR A 318 13.27 -8.90 -2.59
C THR A 318 12.14 -7.88 -2.72
N SER A 319 12.16 -6.82 -1.90
CA SER A 319 11.09 -5.83 -1.82
C SER A 319 10.84 -5.10 -3.15
N TYR A 320 9.61 -4.63 -3.28
CA TYR A 320 9.20 -3.78 -4.39
C TYR A 320 10.00 -2.46 -4.36
N LYS A 321 10.61 -2.15 -5.50
CA LYS A 321 11.21 -0.83 -5.71
C LYS A 321 10.32 -0.09 -6.68
N ARG A 322 9.53 0.84 -6.18
CA ARG A 322 8.68 1.66 -7.03
C ARG A 322 9.56 2.26 -8.12
N ARG A 323 9.26 1.96 -9.37
CA ARG A 323 9.90 2.68 -10.48
C ARG A 323 9.43 4.12 -10.38
N MET A 324 10.30 5.02 -9.97
CA MET A 324 10.09 6.42 -10.27
C MET A 324 10.36 6.55 -11.78
N ILE A 325 9.27 6.62 -12.52
CA ILE A 325 9.29 6.73 -13.98
C ILE A 325 9.70 8.14 -14.34
#